data_a71014aff5b9a81608ff94b54b1d2074
#
_entry.id   a71014aff5b9a81608ff94b54b1d2074
#
_cell.length_a   1.000
_cell.length_b   1.000
_cell.length_c   1.000
_cell.angle_alpha   90.00
_cell.angle_beta   90.00
_cell.angle_gamma   90.00
#
_symmetry.space_group_name_H-M   'P 1'
#
loop_
_entity.id
_entity.type
_entity.pdbx_description
1 polymer ?
#
loop_
_entity_poly.entity_id
_entity_poly.type
_entity_poly.pdbx_seq_one_letter_code
_entity_poly.pdbx_strand_id
1 'polypeptide(L)'
;MNCKPVYEFLLWDNCNNNCKFCWQRENPRIFNKQQREKILNNVIKFIESSKFKKGSHILIVGGEIFDKPSDFEMLDAFLCKILEFMIAGVIDLLYINTNLIYKDLTGIVRLLQRIKILNLFDRLRFTTSYDTEGRFKSLEDKDLMLSNLKLLTGIYDKLQTVTNIILTKPTCQAIINKEFSIKDFMNNFNCWVNLIPYIVLNNDLTANREEIFNALQFVDEENNGYLQKYITNLDLAQDKLLYMFKDGRFQFCSCENADCGHSINFKKYSNTNECFICDLKELFNGKL
;
A
#
# COMPACT_ATOMS: atom_id res chain seq x y z
N MET A 1 -19.06 14.76 -2.63
CA MET A 1 -19.18 13.33 -2.23
C MET A 1 -18.71 13.18 -0.79
N ASN A 2 -19.51 12.58 0.10
CA ASN A 2 -19.05 12.31 1.47
C ASN A 2 -17.98 11.20 1.40
N CYS A 3 -16.72 11.54 1.71
CA CYS A 3 -15.66 10.57 1.80
C CYS A 3 -15.99 9.55 2.90
N LYS A 4 -15.98 8.27 2.53
CA LYS A 4 -16.14 7.19 3.50
C LYS A 4 -14.90 7.11 4.40
N PRO A 5 -15.06 6.97 5.72
CA PRO A 5 -13.91 6.81 6.59
C PRO A 5 -13.16 5.52 6.27
N VAL A 6 -11.85 5.56 6.43
CA VAL A 6 -10.97 4.40 6.33
C VAL A 6 -10.43 4.09 7.72
N TYR A 7 -10.64 2.87 8.19
CA TYR A 7 -10.07 2.37 9.44
C TYR A 7 -8.88 1.46 9.11
N GLU A 8 -7.72 1.83 9.61
CA GLU A 8 -6.52 1.03 9.48
C GLU A 8 -6.31 0.17 10.72
N PHE A 9 -6.20 -1.14 10.52
CA PHE A 9 -5.92 -2.11 11.57
C PHE A 9 -4.51 -2.66 11.40
N LEU A 10 -3.59 -2.18 12.22
CA LEU A 10 -2.25 -2.73 12.33
C LEU A 10 -2.30 -3.95 13.27
N LEU A 11 -2.27 -5.15 12.68
CA LEU A 11 -2.46 -6.39 13.43
C LEU A 11 -1.22 -6.75 14.27
N TRP A 12 -0.06 -6.89 13.62
CA TRP A 12 1.23 -7.22 14.25
C TRP A 12 2.40 -6.86 13.36
N ASP A 13 3.60 -6.91 13.91
CA ASP A 13 4.83 -6.56 13.17
C ASP A 13 5.64 -7.82 12.78
N ASN A 14 5.16 -9.04 13.11
CA ASN A 14 5.76 -10.27 12.64
C ASN A 14 5.80 -10.29 11.12
N CYS A 15 6.97 -10.53 10.54
CA CYS A 15 7.16 -10.57 9.10
C CYS A 15 8.33 -11.50 8.74
N ASN A 16 8.17 -12.26 7.66
CA ASN A 16 9.22 -13.08 7.09
C ASN A 16 10.28 -12.29 6.31
N ASN A 17 9.97 -11.02 6.00
CA ASN A 17 10.87 -10.13 5.27
C ASN A 17 11.51 -9.07 6.20
N ASN A 18 12.51 -8.36 5.68
CA ASN A 18 13.27 -7.35 6.43
C ASN A 18 13.62 -6.16 5.53
N CYS A 19 12.59 -5.55 4.94
CA CYS A 19 12.76 -4.40 4.05
C CYS A 19 13.56 -3.29 4.73
N LYS A 20 14.57 -2.75 4.06
CA LYS A 20 15.42 -1.68 4.61
C LYS A 20 14.66 -0.40 4.93
N PHE A 21 13.54 -0.15 4.25
CA PHE A 21 12.68 1.03 4.44
C PHE A 21 11.47 0.75 5.37
N CYS A 22 11.37 -0.44 5.95
CA CYS A 22 10.23 -0.77 6.79
C CYS A 22 10.30 -0.07 8.14
N TRP A 23 9.31 0.75 8.44
CA TRP A 23 9.20 1.46 9.72
C TRP A 23 8.99 0.52 10.93
N GLN A 24 8.38 -0.67 10.72
CA GLN A 24 8.18 -1.67 11.77
C GLN A 24 9.48 -2.35 12.20
N ARG A 25 10.54 -2.21 11.40
CA ARG A 25 11.83 -2.86 11.64
C ARG A 25 12.57 -2.33 12.85
N GLU A 26 12.42 -1.06 13.19
CA GLU A 26 13.20 -0.40 14.26
C GLU A 26 12.85 -0.96 15.64
N ASN A 27 11.57 -1.23 15.90
CA ASN A 27 11.10 -1.80 17.17
C ASN A 27 9.89 -2.72 16.90
N PRO A 28 10.11 -3.94 16.36
CA PRO A 28 9.01 -4.79 15.96
C PRO A 28 8.27 -5.34 17.19
N ARG A 29 6.95 -5.23 17.19
CA ARG A 29 6.08 -5.85 18.18
C ARG A 29 5.80 -7.29 17.75
N ILE A 30 6.56 -8.21 18.29
CA ILE A 30 6.44 -9.63 18.00
C ILE A 30 5.44 -10.25 18.97
N PHE A 31 4.35 -10.75 18.44
CA PHE A 31 3.28 -11.36 19.21
C PHE A 31 3.25 -12.89 19.07
N ASN A 32 2.97 -13.59 20.17
CA ASN A 32 2.66 -15.01 20.14
C ASN A 32 1.23 -15.24 19.58
N LYS A 33 0.86 -16.52 19.36
CA LYS A 33 -0.43 -16.88 18.76
C LYS A 33 -1.62 -16.33 19.56
N GLN A 34 -1.62 -16.46 20.89
CA GLN A 34 -2.72 -15.99 21.73
C GLN A 34 -2.88 -14.46 21.68
N GLN A 35 -1.76 -13.73 21.64
CA GLN A 35 -1.80 -12.27 21.50
C GLN A 35 -2.36 -11.86 20.14
N ARG A 36 -1.96 -12.54 19.05
CA ARG A 36 -2.52 -12.29 17.70
C ARG A 36 -4.01 -12.56 17.65
N GLU A 37 -4.47 -13.69 18.22
CA GLU A 37 -5.89 -14.02 18.32
C GLU A 37 -6.68 -12.96 19.09
N LYS A 38 -6.14 -12.47 20.21
CA LYS A 38 -6.74 -11.37 20.96
C LYS A 38 -6.87 -10.09 20.15
N ILE A 39 -5.85 -9.77 19.31
CA ILE A 39 -5.89 -8.61 18.43
C ILE A 39 -7.02 -8.76 17.42
N LEU A 40 -7.13 -9.90 16.73
CA LEU A 40 -8.19 -10.15 15.76
C LEU A 40 -9.58 -10.03 16.39
N ASN A 41 -9.78 -10.61 17.59
CA ASN A 41 -11.01 -10.47 18.34
C ASN A 41 -11.34 -9.03 18.72
N ASN A 42 -10.33 -8.22 19.07
CA ASN A 42 -10.52 -6.81 19.37
C ASN A 42 -10.93 -6.01 18.13
N VAL A 43 -10.38 -6.31 16.95
CA VAL A 43 -10.81 -5.70 15.68
C VAL A 43 -12.28 -6.02 15.39
N ILE A 44 -12.70 -7.27 15.55
CA ILE A 44 -14.10 -7.67 15.38
C ILE A 44 -15.01 -6.90 16.34
N LYS A 45 -14.69 -6.88 17.64
CA LYS A 45 -15.45 -6.12 18.64
C LYS A 45 -15.54 -4.62 18.33
N PHE A 46 -14.47 -4.04 17.78
CA PHE A 46 -14.49 -2.64 17.37
C PHE A 46 -15.45 -2.41 16.21
N ILE A 47 -15.44 -3.29 15.19
CA ILE A 47 -16.36 -3.22 14.04
C ILE A 47 -17.82 -3.39 14.49
N GLU A 48 -18.08 -4.25 15.49
CA GLU A 48 -19.42 -4.45 16.06
C GLU A 48 -19.89 -3.28 16.95
N SER A 49 -18.97 -2.42 17.38
CA SER A 49 -19.29 -1.31 18.27
C SER A 49 -19.94 -0.13 17.55
N SER A 50 -20.62 0.74 18.32
CA SER A 50 -21.18 2.01 17.83
C SER A 50 -20.12 3.02 17.36
N LYS A 51 -18.82 2.77 17.67
CA LYS A 51 -17.71 3.63 17.24
C LYS A 51 -17.33 3.40 15.78
N PHE A 52 -17.69 2.25 15.21
CA PHE A 52 -17.43 1.96 13.80
C PHE A 52 -18.57 2.52 12.93
N LYS A 53 -18.22 3.30 11.93
CA LYS A 53 -19.19 3.87 11.01
C LYS A 53 -19.50 2.89 9.89
N LYS A 54 -20.75 2.44 9.78
CA LYS A 54 -21.21 1.54 8.71
C LYS A 54 -20.94 2.11 7.31
N GLY A 55 -20.61 1.23 6.37
CA GLY A 55 -20.24 1.59 5.00
C GLY A 55 -18.84 2.17 4.87
N SER A 56 -18.00 2.01 5.90
CA SER A 56 -16.60 2.42 5.88
C SER A 56 -15.71 1.44 5.13
N HIS A 57 -14.52 1.90 4.76
CA HIS A 57 -13.45 1.06 4.26
C HIS A 57 -12.59 0.59 5.42
N ILE A 58 -12.02 -0.60 5.30
CA ILE A 58 -10.99 -1.09 6.22
C ILE A 58 -9.71 -1.42 5.46
N LEU A 59 -8.59 -1.17 6.11
CA LEU A 59 -7.25 -1.51 5.64
C LEU A 59 -6.59 -2.40 6.69
N ILE A 60 -6.32 -3.64 6.33
CA ILE A 60 -5.59 -4.60 7.16
C ILE A 60 -4.12 -4.51 6.79
N VAL A 61 -3.32 -4.09 7.75
CA VAL A 61 -1.86 -3.97 7.64
C VAL A 61 -1.18 -4.75 8.75
N GLY A 62 0.11 -5.01 8.56
CA GLY A 62 0.92 -5.70 9.55
C GLY A 62 2.32 -5.90 9.03
N GLY A 63 3.07 -6.82 9.63
CA GLY A 63 4.26 -7.36 9.02
C GLY A 63 3.88 -8.18 7.79
N GLU A 64 3.66 -9.48 7.98
CA GLU A 64 3.02 -10.33 6.98
C GLU A 64 2.00 -11.23 7.68
N ILE A 65 0.77 -11.23 7.19
CA ILE A 65 -0.31 -11.96 7.84
C ILE A 65 -0.48 -13.39 7.30
N PHE A 66 0.05 -13.66 6.11
CA PHE A 66 -0.10 -14.96 5.43
C PHE A 66 1.17 -15.85 5.47
N ASP A 67 2.24 -15.40 6.13
CA ASP A 67 3.54 -16.12 6.10
C ASP A 67 3.59 -17.37 7.00
N LYS A 68 2.62 -17.55 7.91
CA LYS A 68 2.63 -18.62 8.90
C LYS A 68 1.46 -19.59 8.73
N PRO A 69 1.70 -20.81 8.19
CA PRO A 69 0.66 -21.83 8.08
C PRO A 69 -0.03 -22.16 9.39
N SER A 70 0.68 -22.11 10.54
CA SER A 70 0.13 -22.34 11.87
C SER A 70 -0.98 -21.35 12.29
N ASP A 71 -1.05 -20.20 11.64
CA ASP A 71 -2.01 -19.15 11.94
C ASP A 71 -3.21 -19.16 10.96
N PHE A 72 -3.18 -19.98 9.91
CA PHE A 72 -4.19 -19.94 8.84
C PHE A 72 -5.61 -20.18 9.35
N GLU A 73 -5.83 -21.07 10.28
CA GLU A 73 -7.19 -21.33 10.82
C GLU A 73 -7.74 -20.11 11.56
N MET A 74 -6.90 -19.50 12.39
CA MET A 74 -7.26 -18.30 13.14
C MET A 74 -7.52 -17.11 12.20
N LEU A 75 -6.62 -16.90 11.23
CA LEU A 75 -6.75 -15.83 10.23
C LEU A 75 -7.98 -16.08 9.33
N ASP A 76 -8.22 -17.31 8.93
CA ASP A 76 -9.36 -17.72 8.12
C ASP A 76 -10.68 -17.41 8.82
N ALA A 77 -10.81 -17.77 10.11
CA ALA A 77 -11.99 -17.43 10.91
C ALA A 77 -12.22 -15.92 11.00
N PHE A 78 -11.15 -15.15 11.22
CA PHE A 78 -11.20 -13.68 11.23
C PHE A 78 -11.66 -13.12 9.89
N LEU A 79 -11.06 -13.55 8.78
CA LEU A 79 -11.41 -13.08 7.45
C LEU A 79 -12.84 -13.48 7.04
N CYS A 80 -13.31 -14.66 7.44
CA CYS A 80 -14.71 -15.02 7.27
C CYS A 80 -15.64 -14.02 7.95
N LYS A 81 -15.31 -13.60 9.18
CA LYS A 81 -16.11 -12.61 9.91
C LYS A 81 -16.09 -11.23 9.22
N ILE A 82 -14.95 -10.84 8.68
CA ILE A 82 -14.84 -9.61 7.86
C ILE A 82 -15.74 -9.71 6.61
N LEU A 83 -15.76 -10.86 5.93
CA LEU A 83 -16.64 -11.07 4.76
C LEU A 83 -18.12 -11.01 5.14
N GLU A 84 -18.53 -11.53 6.30
CA GLU A 84 -19.90 -11.37 6.81
C GLU A 84 -20.26 -9.89 6.97
N PHE A 85 -19.38 -9.06 7.53
CA PHE A 85 -19.58 -7.64 7.64
C PHE A 85 -19.66 -6.94 6.27
N MET A 86 -18.90 -7.42 5.28
CA MET A 86 -18.99 -6.90 3.92
C MET A 86 -20.36 -7.24 3.29
N ILE A 87 -20.83 -8.48 3.44
CA ILE A 87 -22.16 -8.91 2.94
C ILE A 87 -23.26 -8.08 3.60
N ALA A 88 -23.16 -7.86 4.91
CA ALA A 88 -24.12 -7.06 5.67
C ALA A 88 -24.04 -5.54 5.38
N GLY A 89 -23.13 -5.08 4.51
CA GLY A 89 -22.94 -3.65 4.19
C GLY A 89 -22.37 -2.82 5.34
N VAL A 90 -21.82 -3.47 6.37
CA VAL A 90 -21.12 -2.81 7.48
C VAL A 90 -19.77 -2.29 6.98
N ILE A 91 -19.04 -3.11 6.24
CA ILE A 91 -17.78 -2.75 5.56
C ILE A 91 -18.10 -2.64 4.07
N ASP A 92 -17.66 -1.54 3.44
CA ASP A 92 -17.87 -1.33 2.02
C ASP A 92 -16.70 -1.86 1.18
N LEU A 93 -15.48 -1.63 1.61
CA LEU A 93 -14.27 -2.00 0.88
C LEU A 93 -13.20 -2.53 1.84
N LEU A 94 -12.60 -3.64 1.45
CA LEU A 94 -11.50 -4.28 2.18
C LEU A 94 -10.18 -4.10 1.42
N TYR A 95 -9.18 -3.53 2.08
CA TYR A 95 -7.80 -3.53 1.64
C TYR A 95 -6.98 -4.49 2.48
N ILE A 96 -6.15 -5.30 1.86
CA ILE A 96 -5.22 -6.21 2.53
C ILE A 96 -3.81 -5.98 2.00
N ASN A 97 -2.90 -5.63 2.90
CA ASN A 97 -1.48 -5.53 2.57
C ASN A 97 -0.80 -6.88 2.76
N THR A 98 -0.02 -7.28 1.76
CA THR A 98 0.81 -8.49 1.82
C THR A 98 2.11 -8.29 1.05
N ASN A 99 3.18 -8.91 1.52
CA ASN A 99 4.46 -8.83 0.83
C ASN A 99 4.59 -9.83 -0.33
N LEU A 100 3.76 -10.87 -0.37
CA LEU A 100 3.78 -11.94 -1.36
C LEU A 100 5.10 -12.74 -1.42
N ILE A 101 5.95 -12.67 -0.37
CA ILE A 101 7.24 -13.38 -0.31
C ILE A 101 7.08 -14.62 0.58
N TYR A 102 6.26 -15.58 0.15
CA TYR A 102 6.06 -16.86 0.83
C TYR A 102 5.65 -17.95 -0.17
N LYS A 103 6.07 -19.21 0.12
CA LYS A 103 5.84 -20.34 -0.78
C LYS A 103 4.44 -20.92 -0.66
N ASP A 104 3.86 -20.87 0.54
CA ASP A 104 2.53 -21.44 0.81
C ASP A 104 1.46 -20.36 0.65
N LEU A 105 0.73 -20.42 -0.46
CA LEU A 105 -0.38 -19.51 -0.79
C LEU A 105 -1.74 -19.96 -0.23
N THR A 106 -1.80 -21.03 0.56
CA THR A 106 -3.07 -21.61 1.03
C THR A 106 -3.97 -20.57 1.69
N GLY A 107 -3.44 -19.73 2.57
CA GLY A 107 -4.22 -18.71 3.27
C GLY A 107 -4.87 -17.68 2.33
N ILE A 108 -4.09 -17.15 1.38
CA ILE A 108 -4.60 -16.16 0.43
C ILE A 108 -5.55 -16.79 -0.60
N VAL A 109 -5.26 -18.00 -1.06
CA VAL A 109 -6.11 -18.71 -2.03
C VAL A 109 -7.46 -19.05 -1.40
N ARG A 110 -7.52 -19.49 -0.15
CA ARG A 110 -8.79 -19.71 0.56
C ARG A 110 -9.64 -18.45 0.62
N LEU A 111 -9.04 -17.32 0.96
CA LEU A 111 -9.74 -16.03 0.96
C LEU A 111 -10.30 -15.70 -0.43
N LEU A 112 -9.46 -15.78 -1.47
CA LEU A 112 -9.87 -15.45 -2.84
C LEU A 112 -10.97 -16.38 -3.38
N GLN A 113 -10.93 -17.66 -3.03
CA GLN A 113 -12.02 -18.60 -3.37
C GLN A 113 -13.35 -18.17 -2.74
N ARG A 114 -13.36 -17.75 -1.47
CA ARG A 114 -14.57 -17.22 -0.82
C ARG A 114 -15.05 -15.93 -1.44
N ILE A 115 -14.15 -15.00 -1.70
CA ILE A 115 -14.44 -13.74 -2.42
C ILE A 115 -15.10 -14.02 -3.76
N LYS A 116 -14.59 -15.04 -4.50
CA LYS A 116 -15.17 -15.47 -5.79
C LYS A 116 -16.58 -16.00 -5.62
N ILE A 117 -16.80 -16.92 -4.66
CA ILE A 117 -18.11 -17.52 -4.38
C ILE A 117 -19.12 -16.44 -3.97
N LEU A 118 -18.70 -15.47 -3.18
CA LEU A 118 -19.54 -14.39 -2.67
C LEU A 118 -19.68 -13.21 -3.65
N ASN A 119 -18.98 -13.26 -4.80
CA ASN A 119 -18.95 -12.20 -5.81
C ASN A 119 -18.54 -10.81 -5.24
N LEU A 120 -17.48 -10.78 -4.44
CA LEU A 120 -17.01 -9.58 -3.72
C LEU A 120 -15.69 -8.98 -4.27
N PHE A 121 -15.23 -9.36 -5.49
CA PHE A 121 -13.96 -8.87 -6.03
C PHE A 121 -13.92 -7.36 -6.24
N ASP A 122 -15.03 -6.74 -6.57
CA ASP A 122 -15.16 -5.29 -6.71
C ASP A 122 -14.97 -4.54 -5.37
N ARG A 123 -15.10 -5.27 -4.25
CA ARG A 123 -14.98 -4.75 -2.89
C ARG A 123 -13.72 -5.23 -2.16
N LEU A 124 -12.77 -5.83 -2.86
CA LEU A 124 -11.47 -6.24 -2.34
C LEU A 124 -10.35 -5.57 -3.11
N ARG A 125 -9.32 -5.11 -2.40
CA ARG A 125 -8.05 -4.63 -2.95
C ARG A 125 -6.91 -5.34 -2.25
N PHE A 126 -6.08 -6.03 -3.01
CA PHE A 126 -4.78 -6.45 -2.52
C PHE A 126 -3.76 -5.37 -2.79
N THR A 127 -2.98 -5.04 -1.77
CA THR A 127 -1.86 -4.13 -1.91
C THR A 127 -0.56 -4.83 -1.57
N THR A 128 0.44 -4.63 -2.41
CA THR A 128 1.81 -5.06 -2.16
C THR A 128 2.75 -3.89 -2.42
N SER A 129 4.03 -4.06 -2.18
CA SER A 129 5.01 -3.02 -2.49
C SER A 129 6.14 -3.60 -3.32
N TYR A 130 6.79 -2.76 -4.09
CA TYR A 130 7.95 -3.12 -4.88
C TYR A 130 8.96 -1.96 -4.88
N ASP A 131 10.24 -2.30 -4.87
CA ASP A 131 11.35 -1.44 -5.23
C ASP A 131 12.47 -2.28 -5.82
N THR A 132 13.51 -1.66 -6.31
CA THR A 132 14.58 -2.40 -7.01
C THR A 132 15.58 -3.06 -6.05
N GLU A 133 15.81 -2.52 -4.85
CA GLU A 133 16.89 -2.99 -3.97
C GLU A 133 16.54 -3.12 -2.48
N GLY A 134 15.72 -2.26 -1.91
CA GLY A 134 15.58 -2.16 -0.45
C GLY A 134 14.67 -3.21 0.20
N ARG A 135 13.80 -3.83 -0.60
CA ARG A 135 12.76 -4.74 -0.13
C ARG A 135 13.24 -6.17 0.04
N PHE A 136 13.98 -6.66 -0.91
CA PHE A 136 14.27 -8.08 -1.04
C PHE A 136 15.60 -8.44 -0.37
N LYS A 137 15.64 -9.59 0.31
CA LYS A 137 16.86 -10.15 0.89
C LYS A 137 17.74 -10.83 -0.17
N SER A 138 17.09 -11.35 -1.22
CA SER A 138 17.71 -12.05 -2.32
C SER A 138 16.94 -11.87 -3.62
N LEU A 139 17.53 -12.26 -4.75
CA LEU A 139 16.83 -12.33 -6.03
C LEU A 139 15.70 -13.36 -6.00
N GLU A 140 15.87 -14.47 -5.27
CA GLU A 140 14.82 -15.48 -5.11
C GLU A 140 13.57 -14.93 -4.42
N ASP A 141 13.73 -14.05 -3.41
CA ASP A 141 12.59 -13.39 -2.76
C ASP A 141 11.86 -12.46 -3.73
N LYS A 142 12.61 -11.74 -4.57
CA LYS A 142 12.06 -10.88 -5.62
C LYS A 142 11.27 -11.71 -6.65
N ASP A 143 11.87 -12.78 -7.16
CA ASP A 143 11.26 -13.66 -8.15
C ASP A 143 10.02 -14.36 -7.57
N LEU A 144 10.07 -14.77 -6.30
CA LEU A 144 8.94 -15.36 -5.61
C LEU A 144 7.77 -14.37 -5.48
N MET A 145 8.04 -13.14 -5.07
CA MET A 145 7.01 -12.09 -5.00
C MET A 145 6.37 -11.84 -6.37
N LEU A 146 7.18 -11.66 -7.41
CA LEU A 146 6.69 -11.39 -8.76
C LEU A 146 5.92 -12.59 -9.34
N SER A 147 6.40 -13.82 -9.09
CA SER A 147 5.72 -15.05 -9.49
C SER A 147 4.36 -15.19 -8.80
N ASN A 148 4.29 -14.92 -7.50
CA ASN A 148 3.04 -14.96 -6.73
C ASN A 148 2.06 -13.89 -7.20
N LEU A 149 2.54 -12.66 -7.45
CA LEU A 149 1.72 -11.58 -8.00
C LEU A 149 1.11 -11.98 -9.34
N LYS A 150 1.94 -12.48 -10.26
CA LYS A 150 1.52 -12.93 -11.59
C LYS A 150 0.53 -14.10 -11.52
N LEU A 151 0.79 -15.06 -10.63
CA LEU A 151 -0.10 -16.20 -10.42
C LEU A 151 -1.49 -15.76 -9.94
N LEU A 152 -1.54 -14.92 -8.91
CA LEU A 152 -2.81 -14.46 -8.33
C LEU A 152 -3.63 -13.61 -9.32
N THR A 153 -2.99 -12.67 -10.00
CA THR A 153 -3.68 -11.83 -11.01
C THR A 153 -4.05 -12.60 -12.27
N GLY A 154 -3.33 -13.67 -12.58
CA GLY A 154 -3.66 -14.56 -13.72
C GLY A 154 -4.82 -15.52 -13.42
N ILE A 155 -4.94 -16.02 -12.19
CA ILE A 155 -6.04 -16.93 -11.79
C ILE A 155 -7.34 -16.16 -11.53
N TYR A 156 -7.24 -14.96 -11.00
CA TYR A 156 -8.37 -14.13 -10.58
C TYR A 156 -8.38 -12.82 -11.37
N ASP A 157 -8.93 -12.87 -12.57
CA ASP A 157 -8.99 -11.75 -13.54
C ASP A 157 -9.66 -10.48 -13.00
N LYS A 158 -10.59 -10.65 -12.05
CA LYS A 158 -11.30 -9.55 -11.38
C LYS A 158 -10.59 -9.05 -10.11
N LEU A 159 -9.47 -9.68 -9.72
CA LEU A 159 -8.73 -9.25 -8.53
C LEU A 159 -8.08 -7.90 -8.78
N GLN A 160 -8.46 -6.90 -8.02
CA GLN A 160 -7.85 -5.59 -8.07
C GLN A 160 -6.63 -5.56 -7.16
N THR A 161 -5.47 -5.58 -7.78
CA THR A 161 -4.18 -5.51 -7.07
C THR A 161 -3.54 -4.15 -7.31
N VAL A 162 -3.06 -3.55 -6.24
CA VAL A 162 -2.31 -2.30 -6.27
C VAL A 162 -0.88 -2.57 -5.80
N THR A 163 0.10 -2.27 -6.62
CA THR A 163 1.51 -2.34 -6.23
C THR A 163 2.02 -0.94 -5.91
N ASN A 164 2.44 -0.75 -4.68
CA ASN A 164 3.10 0.47 -4.26
C ASN A 164 4.56 0.41 -4.71
N ILE A 165 4.92 1.14 -5.74
CA ILE A 165 6.31 1.32 -6.16
C ILE A 165 6.94 2.36 -5.25
N ILE A 166 7.88 1.92 -4.43
CA ILE A 166 8.58 2.81 -3.51
C ILE A 166 9.72 3.49 -4.29
N LEU A 167 9.62 4.78 -4.45
CA LEU A 167 10.59 5.61 -5.16
C LEU A 167 11.83 5.83 -4.28
N THR A 168 12.55 4.75 -4.01
CA THR A 168 13.89 4.81 -3.43
C THR A 168 14.87 5.35 -4.46
N LYS A 169 16.05 5.78 -4.03
CA LYS A 169 17.10 6.26 -4.93
C LYS A 169 17.43 5.24 -6.03
N PRO A 170 17.68 3.94 -5.74
CA PRO A 170 17.90 2.95 -6.79
C PRO A 170 16.71 2.79 -7.74
N THR A 171 15.47 2.85 -7.22
CA THR A 171 14.28 2.74 -8.08
C THR A 171 14.14 3.95 -9.01
N CYS A 172 14.37 5.17 -8.51
CA CYS A 172 14.37 6.38 -9.36
C CYS A 172 15.43 6.28 -10.46
N GLN A 173 16.65 5.86 -10.13
CA GLN A 173 17.73 5.69 -11.09
C GLN A 173 17.39 4.61 -12.13
N ALA A 174 16.83 3.46 -11.73
CA ALA A 174 16.43 2.42 -12.66
C ALA A 174 15.32 2.89 -13.63
N ILE A 175 14.38 3.73 -13.17
CA ILE A 175 13.36 4.35 -14.03
C ILE A 175 14.03 5.28 -15.05
N ILE A 176 14.87 6.21 -14.59
CA ILE A 176 15.55 7.21 -15.43
C ILE A 176 16.45 6.53 -16.48
N ASN A 177 17.15 5.46 -16.08
CA ASN A 177 18.03 4.69 -16.96
C ASN A 177 17.29 3.71 -17.90
N LYS A 178 15.96 3.65 -17.84
CA LYS A 178 15.12 2.70 -18.58
C LYS A 178 15.36 1.22 -18.26
N GLU A 179 15.89 0.95 -17.07
CA GLU A 179 16.08 -0.42 -16.55
C GLU A 179 14.80 -0.96 -15.89
N PHE A 180 13.87 -0.07 -15.52
CA PHE A 180 12.59 -0.39 -14.92
C PHE A 180 11.48 0.50 -15.51
N SER A 181 10.55 -0.12 -16.26
CA SER A 181 9.37 0.55 -16.81
C SER A 181 8.14 0.26 -15.92
N ILE A 182 7.51 1.30 -15.44
CA ILE A 182 6.25 1.22 -14.69
C ILE A 182 5.13 0.66 -15.58
N LYS A 183 5.07 1.08 -16.84
CA LYS A 183 4.06 0.63 -17.80
C LYS A 183 4.17 -0.87 -18.08
N ASP A 184 5.39 -1.36 -18.29
CA ASP A 184 5.63 -2.79 -18.51
C ASP A 184 5.33 -3.60 -17.25
N PHE A 185 5.67 -3.08 -16.07
CA PHE A 185 5.32 -3.70 -14.80
C PHE A 185 3.80 -3.85 -14.67
N MET A 186 3.03 -2.80 -14.90
CA MET A 186 1.57 -2.84 -14.84
C MET A 186 0.99 -3.87 -15.82
N ASN A 187 1.48 -3.90 -17.03
CA ASN A 187 1.02 -4.83 -18.07
C ASN A 187 1.39 -6.28 -17.76
N ASN A 188 2.62 -6.53 -17.31
CA ASN A 188 3.12 -7.87 -17.02
C ASN A 188 2.42 -8.52 -15.83
N PHE A 189 1.99 -7.72 -14.85
CA PHE A 189 1.39 -8.21 -13.61
C PHE A 189 -0.10 -7.88 -13.48
N ASN A 190 -0.72 -7.29 -14.50
CA ASN A 190 -2.14 -6.89 -14.48
C ASN A 190 -2.53 -6.21 -13.16
N CYS A 191 -1.77 -5.21 -12.75
CA CYS A 191 -1.96 -4.50 -11.50
C CYS A 191 -1.95 -2.98 -11.67
N TRP A 192 -2.59 -2.28 -10.76
CA TRP A 192 -2.44 -0.84 -10.62
C TRP A 192 -1.16 -0.51 -9.87
N VAL A 193 -0.63 0.67 -10.10
CA VAL A 193 0.59 1.14 -9.43
C VAL A 193 0.32 2.46 -8.72
N ASN A 194 0.75 2.54 -7.46
CA ASN A 194 0.92 3.79 -6.75
C ASN A 194 2.41 4.11 -6.67
N LEU A 195 2.79 5.34 -6.98
CA LEU A 195 4.16 5.82 -6.85
C LEU A 195 4.31 6.50 -5.49
N ILE A 196 5.14 5.92 -4.62
CA ILE A 196 5.31 6.38 -3.25
C ILE A 196 6.74 6.89 -3.05
N PRO A 197 6.93 8.21 -2.91
CA PRO A 197 8.24 8.78 -2.62
C PRO A 197 8.81 8.26 -1.30
N TYR A 198 10.07 7.85 -1.29
CA TYR A 198 10.79 7.48 -0.08
C TYR A 198 11.71 8.61 0.35
N ILE A 199 11.30 9.36 1.36
CA ILE A 199 11.92 10.61 1.81
C ILE A 199 12.34 10.54 3.28
N VAL A 200 12.97 9.46 3.68
CA VAL A 200 13.50 9.29 5.06
C VAL A 200 14.91 9.87 5.13
N LEU A 201 15.13 10.83 6.01
CA LEU A 201 16.43 11.45 6.20
C LEU A 201 17.49 10.42 6.65
N ASN A 202 18.73 10.63 6.17
CA ASN A 202 19.90 9.83 6.57
C ASN A 202 19.79 8.33 6.30
N ASN A 203 19.17 7.96 5.17
CA ASN A 203 19.07 6.59 4.71
C ASN A 203 19.63 6.49 3.28
N ASP A 204 20.49 5.51 3.03
CA ASP A 204 21.13 5.29 1.72
C ASP A 204 20.14 5.06 0.57
N LEU A 205 18.93 4.63 0.91
CA LEU A 205 17.85 4.43 -0.06
C LEU A 205 17.06 5.71 -0.35
N THR A 206 17.31 6.80 0.35
CA THR A 206 16.54 8.04 0.16
C THR A 206 16.94 8.70 -1.15
N ALA A 207 15.96 8.84 -2.04
CA ALA A 207 16.09 9.68 -3.21
C ALA A 207 15.98 11.15 -2.79
N ASN A 208 16.78 12.02 -3.41
CA ASN A 208 16.56 13.44 -3.28
C ASN A 208 15.35 13.89 -4.13
N ARG A 209 14.92 15.13 -3.93
CA ARG A 209 13.74 15.69 -4.60
C ARG A 209 13.88 15.66 -6.13
N GLU A 210 15.04 16.03 -6.63
CA GLU A 210 15.33 16.06 -8.07
C GLU A 210 15.27 14.66 -8.70
N GLU A 211 15.87 13.65 -8.05
CA GLU A 211 15.81 12.26 -8.50
C GLU A 211 14.37 11.77 -8.59
N ILE A 212 13.52 12.08 -7.60
CA ILE A 212 12.10 11.69 -7.60
C ILE A 212 11.37 12.41 -8.75
N PHE A 213 11.61 13.70 -8.94
CA PHE A 213 10.94 14.47 -9.99
C PHE A 213 11.32 13.99 -11.37
N ASN A 214 12.61 13.75 -11.62
CA ASN A 214 13.07 13.20 -12.89
C ASN A 214 12.47 11.84 -13.19
N ALA A 215 12.39 10.96 -12.17
CA ALA A 215 11.73 9.66 -12.32
C ALA A 215 10.23 9.80 -12.65
N LEU A 216 9.52 10.72 -11.97
CA LEU A 216 8.09 10.96 -12.22
C LEU A 216 7.83 11.60 -13.58
N GLN A 217 8.68 12.53 -14.06
CA GLN A 217 8.58 13.06 -15.41
C GLN A 217 8.78 11.98 -16.45
N PHE A 218 9.77 11.11 -16.24
CA PHE A 218 10.01 9.99 -17.15
C PHE A 218 8.82 9.03 -17.21
N VAL A 219 8.22 8.67 -16.05
CA VAL A 219 6.99 7.86 -15.99
C VAL A 219 5.84 8.57 -16.72
N ASP A 220 5.73 9.88 -16.61
CA ASP A 220 4.68 10.65 -17.27
C ASP A 220 4.84 10.64 -18.78
N GLU A 221 6.06 10.81 -19.29
CA GLU A 221 6.38 10.71 -20.72
C GLU A 221 6.03 9.32 -21.29
N GLU A 222 6.41 8.24 -20.60
CA GLU A 222 6.05 6.86 -20.99
C GLU A 222 4.53 6.61 -21.03
N ASN A 223 3.78 7.34 -20.21
CA ASN A 223 2.32 7.20 -20.10
C ASN A 223 1.52 8.35 -20.77
N ASN A 224 2.12 9.03 -21.77
CA ASN A 224 1.48 10.08 -22.57
C ASN A 224 0.90 11.24 -21.74
N GLY A 225 1.60 11.66 -20.69
CA GLY A 225 1.19 12.76 -19.82
C GLY A 225 0.00 12.41 -18.91
N TYR A 226 -0.22 11.12 -18.61
CA TYR A 226 -1.32 10.69 -17.75
C TYR A 226 -1.14 11.19 -16.31
N LEU A 227 0.07 11.10 -15.77
CA LEU A 227 0.39 11.57 -14.41
C LEU A 227 0.23 13.09 -14.30
N GLN A 228 0.70 13.83 -15.30
CA GLN A 228 0.50 15.28 -15.39
C GLN A 228 -0.99 15.63 -15.43
N LYS A 229 -1.77 14.97 -16.28
CA LYS A 229 -3.23 15.17 -16.35
C LYS A 229 -3.90 14.82 -15.03
N TYR A 230 -3.49 13.73 -14.38
CA TYR A 230 -4.01 13.33 -13.08
C TYR A 230 -3.71 14.39 -12.01
N ILE A 231 -2.46 14.82 -11.88
CA ILE A 231 -2.03 15.82 -10.89
C ILE A 231 -2.62 17.20 -11.17
N THR A 232 -2.69 17.63 -12.43
CA THR A 232 -3.24 18.96 -12.78
C THR A 232 -4.75 19.03 -12.66
N ASN A 233 -5.46 17.92 -12.89
CA ASN A 233 -6.90 17.81 -12.75
C ASN A 233 -7.35 17.38 -11.35
N LEU A 234 -6.40 17.15 -10.42
CA LEU A 234 -6.75 16.93 -9.03
C LEU A 234 -7.52 18.15 -8.52
N ASP A 235 -8.83 17.97 -8.32
CA ASP A 235 -9.61 18.89 -7.51
C ASP A 235 -9.13 18.71 -6.07
N LEU A 236 -8.29 19.63 -5.63
CA LEU A 236 -7.65 19.60 -4.31
C LEU A 236 -8.66 19.52 -3.17
N ALA A 237 -9.89 19.96 -3.43
CA ALA A 237 -11.00 19.89 -2.47
C ALA A 237 -11.56 18.47 -2.30
N GLN A 238 -11.40 17.60 -3.28
CA GLN A 238 -12.08 16.31 -3.33
C GLN A 238 -11.12 15.11 -3.41
N ASP A 239 -9.95 15.28 -4.03
CA ASP A 239 -9.02 14.19 -4.26
C ASP A 239 -8.00 14.07 -3.13
N LYS A 240 -7.88 12.86 -2.63
CA LYS A 240 -7.00 12.53 -1.52
C LYS A 240 -5.91 11.61 -2.01
N LEU A 241 -4.67 12.07 -1.91
CA LEU A 241 -3.52 11.23 -2.20
C LEU A 241 -3.13 10.42 -0.97
N LEU A 242 -2.86 9.14 -1.20
CA LEU A 242 -2.44 8.21 -0.17
C LEU A 242 -0.94 8.30 0.03
N TYR A 243 -0.51 8.63 1.24
CA TYR A 243 0.90 8.67 1.62
C TYR A 243 1.20 7.61 2.65
N MET A 244 2.32 6.93 2.47
CA MET A 244 2.91 6.10 3.51
C MET A 244 4.02 6.88 4.22
N PHE A 245 3.83 7.14 5.51
CA PHE A 245 4.84 7.76 6.35
C PHE A 245 5.80 6.72 6.94
N LYS A 246 6.93 7.19 7.48
CA LYS A 246 7.89 6.33 8.21
C LYS A 246 7.23 5.54 9.34
N ASP A 247 6.15 6.06 9.94
CA ASP A 247 5.38 5.39 11.00
C ASP A 247 4.25 4.50 10.47
N GLY A 248 4.20 4.28 9.15
CA GLY A 248 3.25 3.39 8.47
C GLY A 248 1.82 3.89 8.41
N ARG A 249 1.58 5.12 8.85
CA ARG A 249 0.25 5.70 8.72
C ARG A 249 0.00 6.08 7.27
N PHE A 250 -1.15 5.65 6.77
CA PHE A 250 -1.68 6.16 5.53
C PHE A 250 -2.51 7.40 5.86
N GLN A 251 -2.16 8.53 5.28
CA GLN A 251 -2.97 9.73 5.37
C GLN A 251 -3.51 10.10 4.01
N PHE A 252 -4.80 10.33 3.97
CA PHE A 252 -5.39 11.04 2.86
C PHE A 252 -5.18 12.52 3.09
N CYS A 253 -4.56 13.20 2.14
CA CYS A 253 -4.39 14.64 2.20
C CYS A 253 -5.30 15.34 1.19
N SER A 254 -6.06 16.33 1.66
CA SER A 254 -6.49 17.41 0.82
C SER A 254 -5.52 18.57 1.03
N CYS A 255 -4.84 19.00 -0.02
CA CYS A 255 -3.85 20.09 0.06
C CYS A 255 -4.48 21.48 0.16
N GLU A 256 -5.69 21.63 0.68
CA GLU A 256 -6.36 22.93 0.77
C GLU A 256 -5.78 23.89 1.80
N ASN A 257 -5.03 23.37 2.77
CA ASN A 257 -4.46 24.22 3.83
C ASN A 257 -2.98 23.90 4.06
N ALA A 258 -2.20 24.91 4.33
CA ALA A 258 -0.84 24.78 4.84
C ALA A 258 -0.73 23.94 6.13
N ASP A 259 -1.85 23.71 6.80
CA ASP A 259 -2.03 22.91 8.01
C ASP A 259 -2.62 21.51 7.75
N CYS A 260 -2.65 21.02 6.52
CA CYS A 260 -3.05 19.64 6.31
C CYS A 260 -2.11 18.73 7.10
N GLY A 261 -2.68 17.70 7.78
CA GLY A 261 -1.91 16.80 8.66
C GLY A 261 -0.72 16.15 7.99
N HIS A 262 -0.70 16.10 6.66
CA HIS A 262 0.39 15.63 5.83
C HIS A 262 1.55 16.65 5.69
N SER A 263 1.29 17.94 5.55
CA SER A 263 2.37 18.93 5.54
C SER A 263 3.10 18.99 6.88
N ILE A 264 2.40 18.76 8.00
CA ILE A 264 3.01 18.68 9.33
C ILE A 264 3.91 17.44 9.45
N ASN A 265 3.44 16.30 9.00
CA ASN A 265 4.22 15.08 9.02
C ASN A 265 5.38 15.12 8.02
N PHE A 266 5.18 15.73 6.86
CA PHE A 266 6.21 15.97 5.87
C PHE A 266 7.32 16.90 6.43
N LYS A 267 6.98 17.98 7.11
CA LYS A 267 7.92 18.84 7.83
C LYS A 267 8.74 18.09 8.87
N LYS A 268 8.10 17.16 9.59
CA LYS A 268 8.76 16.34 10.60
C LYS A 268 9.82 15.41 10.01
N TYR A 269 9.62 14.91 8.80
CA TYR A 269 10.52 13.94 8.16
C TYR A 269 11.53 14.57 7.17
N SER A 270 11.19 15.68 6.52
CA SER A 270 12.02 16.30 5.51
C SER A 270 12.79 17.54 5.99
N ASN A 271 12.47 18.06 7.19
CA ASN A 271 12.94 19.38 7.67
C ASN A 271 12.64 20.53 6.69
N THR A 272 11.76 20.33 5.72
CA THR A 272 11.31 21.35 4.80
C THR A 272 9.90 21.81 5.15
N ASN A 273 9.58 23.04 4.82
CA ASN A 273 8.23 23.61 5.01
C ASN A 273 7.34 23.40 3.78
N GLU A 274 7.82 22.63 2.80
CA GLU A 274 7.20 22.49 1.49
C GLU A 274 6.37 21.23 1.40
N CYS A 275 5.24 21.30 0.73
CA CYS A 275 4.35 20.17 0.47
C CYS A 275 4.78 19.53 -0.86
N PHE A 276 5.26 18.28 -0.80
CA PHE A 276 5.72 17.54 -1.98
C PHE A 276 4.71 17.52 -3.14
N ILE A 277 3.40 17.52 -2.87
CA ILE A 277 2.36 17.53 -3.91
C ILE A 277 2.19 18.92 -4.50
N CYS A 278 2.31 19.97 -3.67
CA CYS A 278 2.30 21.33 -4.18
C CYS A 278 3.48 21.53 -5.14
N ASP A 279 4.63 20.98 -4.77
CA ASP A 279 5.84 21.00 -5.60
C ASP A 279 5.66 20.20 -6.90
N LEU A 280 5.05 19.00 -6.84
CA LEU A 280 4.73 18.24 -8.04
C LEU A 280 3.77 19.01 -8.96
N LYS A 281 2.78 19.68 -8.40
CA LYS A 281 1.89 20.54 -9.20
C LYS A 281 2.63 21.69 -9.86
N GLU A 282 3.51 22.33 -9.14
CA GLU A 282 4.33 23.43 -9.69
C GLU A 282 5.25 22.93 -10.80
N LEU A 283 5.88 21.77 -10.61
CA LEU A 283 6.72 21.12 -11.61
C LEU A 283 5.93 20.85 -12.89
N PHE A 284 4.80 20.17 -12.80
CA PHE A 284 3.98 19.82 -13.97
C PHE A 284 3.26 21.03 -14.60
N ASN A 285 3.12 22.14 -13.88
CA ASN A 285 2.62 23.40 -14.41
C ASN A 285 3.73 24.30 -15.00
N GLY A 286 4.98 23.83 -15.03
CA GLY A 286 6.12 24.59 -15.57
C GLY A 286 6.49 25.81 -14.75
N LYS A 287 6.25 25.78 -13.43
CA LYS A 287 6.59 26.88 -12.50
C LYS A 287 7.85 26.62 -11.69
N LEU A 288 8.53 25.49 -11.88
CA LEU A 288 9.83 25.15 -11.32
C LEU A 288 10.88 25.10 -12.40
#